data_9a9a5340ef2379676f255a68cd3cc8aa
#
_entry.id   9a9a5340ef2379676f255a68cd3cc8aa
#
_cell.length_a   1.000
_cell.length_b   1.000
_cell.length_c   1.000
_cell.angle_alpha   90.00
_cell.angle_beta   90.00
_cell.angle_gamma   90.00
#
_symmetry.space_group_name_H-M   'P 1'
#
loop_
_entity.id
_entity.type
_entity.pdbx_description
1 polymer ?
#
loop_
_entity_poly.entity_id
_entity_poly.type
_entity_poly.pdbx_seq_one_letter_code
_entity_poly.pdbx_strand_id
1 'polypeptide(L)'
;VAPHRGVKRRRTVSTSFDSLEAVRLRVEIADEDGVRELPELPGGGAAFVAFLSFALARGLGGQHPLIALAEHLRREHRLRLGPFERFYEGVPEDEEDTALLERMWQPAAELEEAVNGLAACLERDELGRALAERGAAPGLLAEVAALRELLREPAARGARVRLSYEL
;
A
#
# COMPACT_ATOMS: atom_id res chain seq x y z
N VAL A 1 11.39 28.53 -35.07
CA VAL A 1 10.29 28.51 -34.13
C VAL A 1 10.54 27.34 -33.15
N ALA A 2 10.96 27.66 -31.95
CA ALA A 2 11.21 26.65 -30.92
C ALA A 2 9.87 26.10 -30.40
N PRO A 3 9.69 24.79 -30.26
CA PRO A 3 8.46 24.25 -29.67
C PRO A 3 8.44 24.58 -28.17
N HIS A 4 7.37 25.20 -27.73
CA HIS A 4 7.11 25.39 -26.31
C HIS A 4 7.05 24.03 -25.63
N ARG A 5 8.01 23.75 -24.75
CA ARG A 5 7.91 22.66 -23.78
C ARG A 5 6.78 22.98 -22.82
N GLY A 6 5.67 22.31 -22.99
CA GLY A 6 4.57 22.37 -22.05
C GLY A 6 5.05 21.87 -20.70
N VAL A 7 5.09 22.78 -19.73
CA VAL A 7 5.29 22.43 -18.33
C VAL A 7 4.11 21.55 -17.91
N LYS A 8 4.35 20.25 -17.77
CA LYS A 8 3.37 19.34 -17.15
C LYS A 8 3.10 19.87 -15.74
N ARG A 9 1.97 20.55 -15.56
CA ARG A 9 1.50 20.90 -14.23
C ARG A 9 1.28 19.59 -13.47
N ARG A 10 2.10 19.33 -12.46
CA ARG A 10 1.77 18.34 -11.44
C ARG A 10 0.41 18.74 -10.89
N ARG A 11 -0.60 17.91 -11.14
CA ARG A 11 -1.86 18.04 -10.43
C ARG A 11 -1.55 17.92 -8.95
N THR A 12 -1.63 19.03 -8.25
CA THR A 12 -1.71 19.02 -6.79
C THR A 12 -3.01 18.30 -6.45
N VAL A 13 -2.88 17.05 -6.01
CA VAL A 13 -4.01 16.27 -5.53
C VAL A 13 -4.48 16.95 -4.25
N SER A 14 -5.63 17.62 -4.33
CA SER A 14 -6.33 18.06 -3.15
C SER A 14 -6.74 16.80 -2.38
N THR A 15 -6.10 16.56 -1.25
CA THR A 15 -6.46 15.50 -0.32
C THR A 15 -7.72 15.88 0.43
N SER A 16 -8.85 15.94 -0.26
CA SER A 16 -10.14 15.92 0.40
C SER A 16 -10.52 14.46 0.68
N PHE A 17 -11.15 14.20 1.82
CA PHE A 17 -11.60 12.86 2.22
C PHE A 17 -12.50 12.19 1.17
N ASP A 18 -13.20 12.97 0.35
CA ASP A 18 -14.04 12.47 -0.74
C ASP A 18 -13.23 11.78 -1.86
N SER A 19 -11.94 12.12 -2.03
CA SER A 19 -11.09 11.49 -3.05
C SER A 19 -10.56 10.12 -2.62
N LEU A 20 -10.56 9.78 -1.33
CA LEU A 20 -10.14 8.47 -0.83
C LEU A 20 -11.19 7.38 -1.11
N GLU A 21 -12.47 7.72 -1.23
CA GLU A 21 -13.52 6.77 -1.59
C GLU A 21 -13.38 6.22 -3.02
N ALA A 22 -12.69 6.96 -3.90
CA ALA A 22 -12.43 6.54 -5.28
C ALA A 22 -11.14 5.72 -5.44
N VAL A 23 -10.32 5.58 -4.39
CA VAL A 23 -9.06 4.82 -4.44
C VAL A 23 -9.34 3.34 -4.40
N ARG A 24 -8.80 2.62 -5.37
CA ARG A 24 -8.87 1.17 -5.43
C ARG A 24 -7.47 0.58 -5.47
N LEU A 25 -7.16 -0.24 -4.47
CA LEU A 25 -5.95 -1.04 -4.46
C LEU A 25 -6.11 -2.26 -5.35
N ARG A 26 -5.17 -2.44 -6.28
CA ARG A 26 -5.06 -3.65 -7.09
C ARG A 26 -3.95 -4.53 -6.53
N VAL A 27 -4.28 -5.77 -6.27
CA VAL A 27 -3.32 -6.80 -5.84
C VAL A 27 -3.25 -7.85 -6.93
N GLU A 28 -2.12 -7.93 -7.59
CA GLU A 28 -1.89 -8.88 -8.68
C GLU A 28 -0.92 -9.98 -8.23
N ILE A 29 -1.16 -11.21 -8.68
CA ILE A 29 -0.33 -12.38 -8.40
C ILE A 29 0.25 -12.88 -9.72
N ALA A 30 1.53 -13.24 -9.71
CA ALA A 30 2.20 -13.92 -10.79
C ALA A 30 2.74 -15.27 -10.31
N ASP A 31 2.34 -16.32 -11.00
CA ASP A 31 2.80 -17.68 -10.79
C ASP A 31 2.94 -18.43 -12.14
N GLU A 32 3.08 -19.75 -12.11
CA GLU A 32 3.20 -20.59 -13.31
C GLU A 32 1.98 -20.49 -14.24
N ASP A 33 0.80 -20.18 -13.69
CA ASP A 33 -0.45 -20.04 -14.45
C ASP A 33 -0.63 -18.63 -15.06
N GLY A 34 0.31 -17.74 -14.84
CA GLY A 34 0.29 -16.37 -15.36
C GLY A 34 -0.01 -15.31 -14.31
N VAL A 35 -0.47 -14.15 -14.77
CA VAL A 35 -0.80 -13.00 -13.93
C VAL A 35 -2.31 -12.94 -13.74
N ARG A 36 -2.77 -12.77 -12.50
CA ARG A 36 -4.18 -12.56 -12.16
C ARG A 36 -4.34 -11.53 -11.06
N GLU A 37 -5.45 -10.83 -11.07
CA GLU A 37 -5.84 -9.91 -10.01
C GLU A 37 -6.59 -10.65 -8.91
N LEU A 38 -6.24 -10.38 -7.64
CA LEU A 38 -6.97 -10.88 -6.49
C LEU A 38 -8.29 -10.11 -6.29
N PRO A 39 -9.27 -10.70 -5.57
CA PRO A 39 -10.51 -10.01 -5.24
C PRO A 39 -10.27 -8.67 -4.55
N GLU A 40 -11.19 -7.74 -4.74
CA GLU A 40 -11.15 -6.42 -4.14
C GLU A 40 -11.22 -6.48 -2.61
N LEU A 41 -10.41 -5.65 -1.94
CA LEU A 41 -10.46 -5.51 -0.49
C LEU A 41 -11.71 -4.72 -0.04
N PRO A 42 -12.16 -4.90 1.21
CA PRO A 42 -13.20 -4.05 1.77
C PRO A 42 -12.85 -2.57 1.59
N GLY A 43 -13.83 -1.74 1.22
CA GLY A 43 -13.62 -0.32 0.97
C GLY A 43 -12.62 0.00 -0.17
N GLY A 44 -12.38 -0.95 -1.07
CA GLY A 44 -11.39 -0.80 -2.14
C GLY A 44 -9.94 -0.75 -1.67
N GLY A 45 -9.65 -1.03 -0.40
CA GLY A 45 -8.31 -0.92 0.18
C GLY A 45 -7.87 0.51 0.50
N ALA A 46 -8.80 1.46 0.57
CA ALA A 46 -8.49 2.88 0.74
C ALA A 46 -7.71 3.19 2.03
N ALA A 47 -8.04 2.55 3.15
CA ALA A 47 -7.33 2.74 4.41
C ALA A 47 -5.90 2.20 4.33
N PHE A 48 -5.70 1.06 3.69
CA PHE A 48 -4.38 0.49 3.47
C PHE A 48 -3.53 1.35 2.52
N VAL A 49 -4.12 1.89 1.45
CA VAL A 49 -3.45 2.85 0.57
C VAL A 49 -3.04 4.11 1.35
N ALA A 50 -3.91 4.63 2.21
CA ALA A 50 -3.55 5.76 3.07
C ALA A 50 -2.36 5.43 3.97
N PHE A 51 -2.34 4.26 4.58
CA PHE A 51 -1.19 3.79 5.36
C PHE A 51 0.09 3.73 4.51
N LEU A 52 0.06 3.11 3.34
CA LEU A 52 1.21 3.03 2.44
C LEU A 52 1.72 4.41 2.05
N SER A 53 0.82 5.32 1.70
CA SER A 53 1.18 6.65 1.22
C SER A 53 1.75 7.55 2.31
N PHE A 54 1.17 7.53 3.52
CA PHE A 54 1.59 8.40 4.62
C PHE A 54 2.71 7.82 5.47
N ALA A 55 2.69 6.51 5.72
CA ALA A 55 3.69 5.88 6.56
C ALA A 55 5.09 5.91 5.96
N LEU A 56 5.18 5.97 4.65
CA LEU A 56 6.43 5.87 3.90
C LEU A 56 6.89 7.22 3.32
N ALA A 57 6.14 8.30 3.53
CA ALA A 57 6.51 9.64 3.09
C ALA A 57 7.71 10.16 3.87
N ARG A 58 8.90 10.04 3.29
CA ARG A 58 10.13 10.59 3.86
C ARG A 58 10.10 12.12 3.77
N GLY A 59 10.32 12.80 4.90
CA GLY A 59 10.57 14.23 4.95
C GLY A 59 9.37 15.13 5.27
N LEU A 60 8.19 14.57 5.51
CA LEU A 60 7.11 15.34 6.16
C LEU A 60 7.32 15.25 7.67
N GLY A 61 7.73 16.34 8.28
CA GLY A 61 8.00 16.44 9.72
C GLY A 61 6.91 15.82 10.59
N GLY A 62 7.17 14.72 11.04
CA GLY A 62 6.88 13.73 12.02
C GLY A 62 5.60 13.71 12.84
N GLN A 63 4.50 14.33 12.50
CA GLN A 63 3.34 14.36 13.41
C GLN A 63 2.10 13.59 12.92
N HIS A 64 2.10 13.04 11.72
CA HIS A 64 0.95 12.31 11.24
C HIS A 64 0.82 10.96 11.96
N PRO A 65 -0.38 10.58 12.47
CA PRO A 65 -0.57 9.33 13.21
C PRO A 65 -0.13 8.07 12.46
N LEU A 66 -0.28 8.01 11.14
CA LEU A 66 0.16 6.87 10.34
C LEU A 66 1.69 6.76 10.25
N ILE A 67 2.40 7.89 10.27
CA ILE A 67 3.88 7.90 10.37
C ILE A 67 4.29 7.37 11.74
N ALA A 68 3.61 7.80 12.80
CA ALA A 68 3.85 7.30 14.16
C ALA A 68 3.55 5.80 14.26
N LEU A 69 2.51 5.32 13.59
CA LEU A 69 2.21 3.89 13.51
C LEU A 69 3.34 3.11 12.83
N ALA A 70 3.86 3.61 11.71
CA ALA A 70 4.98 2.97 11.03
C ALA A 70 6.24 2.89 11.92
N GLU A 71 6.57 3.97 12.63
CA GLU A 71 7.68 3.98 13.58
C GLU A 71 7.45 3.01 14.74
N HIS A 72 6.24 2.95 15.26
CA HIS A 72 5.85 2.03 16.32
C HIS A 72 6.01 0.56 15.88
N LEU A 73 5.59 0.25 14.66
CA LEU A 73 5.80 -1.08 14.06
C LEU A 73 7.29 -1.44 13.95
N ARG A 74 8.13 -0.50 13.53
CA ARG A 74 9.57 -0.74 13.43
C ARG A 74 10.23 -0.94 14.78
N ARG A 75 9.91 -0.10 15.76
CA ARG A 75 10.57 -0.08 17.08
C ARG A 75 10.06 -1.17 18.01
N GLU A 76 8.75 -1.27 18.17
CA GLU A 76 8.15 -2.17 19.17
C GLU A 76 7.88 -3.56 18.61
N HIS A 77 7.51 -3.66 17.35
CA HIS A 77 7.19 -4.93 16.68
C HIS A 77 8.33 -5.44 15.80
N ARG A 78 9.38 -4.65 15.60
CA ARG A 78 10.53 -4.95 14.74
C ARG A 78 10.13 -5.40 13.34
N LEU A 79 9.04 -4.84 12.85
CA LEU A 79 8.48 -5.17 11.55
C LEU A 79 9.30 -4.52 10.43
N ARG A 80 9.61 -5.30 9.40
CA ARG A 80 10.21 -4.81 8.17
C ARG A 80 9.11 -4.23 7.28
N LEU A 81 9.17 -2.94 6.99
CA LEU A 81 8.18 -2.25 6.15
C LEU A 81 8.57 -2.19 4.67
N GLY A 82 9.72 -2.75 4.29
CA GLY A 82 10.18 -2.78 2.89
C GLY A 82 9.14 -3.31 1.90
N PRO A 83 8.42 -4.41 2.19
CA PRO A 83 7.35 -4.88 1.31
C PRO A 83 6.23 -3.87 1.07
N PHE A 84 5.95 -2.98 2.01
CA PHE A 84 4.97 -1.90 1.88
C PHE A 84 5.49 -0.72 1.06
N GLU A 85 6.78 -0.62 0.83
CA GLU A 85 7.39 0.43 0.01
C GLU A 85 7.32 0.12 -1.48
N ARG A 86 6.97 -1.12 -1.85
CA ARG A 86 6.86 -1.58 -3.22
C ARG A 86 5.42 -1.52 -3.70
N PHE A 87 5.00 -0.34 -4.10
CA PHE A 87 3.71 -0.13 -4.75
C PHE A 87 3.85 0.91 -5.86
N TYR A 88 3.00 0.79 -6.87
CA TYR A 88 2.94 1.72 -7.99
C TYR A 88 1.68 2.59 -7.89
N GLU A 89 1.87 3.89 -7.99
CA GLU A 89 0.79 4.87 -7.98
C GLU A 89 0.50 5.37 -9.40
N GLY A 90 -0.72 5.15 -9.86
CA GLY A 90 -1.21 5.61 -11.15
C GLY A 90 -1.33 4.52 -12.21
N VAL A 91 -1.53 4.95 -13.44
CA VAL A 91 -1.60 4.11 -14.63
C VAL A 91 -0.33 4.33 -15.47
N PRO A 92 0.36 3.28 -15.92
CA PRO A 92 1.51 3.45 -16.80
C PRO A 92 1.13 4.17 -18.10
N GLU A 93 1.83 5.26 -18.41
CA GLU A 93 1.58 6.06 -19.60
C GLU A 93 2.65 5.83 -20.70
N ASP A 94 3.82 5.35 -20.32
CA ASP A 94 4.95 5.13 -21.21
C ASP A 94 5.77 3.88 -20.82
N GLU A 95 6.85 3.62 -21.56
CA GLU A 95 7.71 2.45 -21.31
C GLU A 95 8.46 2.54 -19.98
N GLU A 96 8.82 3.75 -19.55
CA GLU A 96 9.49 3.97 -18.26
C GLU A 96 8.56 3.64 -17.09
N ASP A 97 7.32 4.08 -17.15
CA ASP A 97 6.29 3.75 -16.17
C ASP A 97 6.02 2.25 -16.13
N THR A 98 5.95 1.61 -17.28
CA THR A 98 5.80 0.15 -17.39
C THR A 98 6.96 -0.60 -16.74
N ALA A 99 8.19 -0.11 -16.95
CA ALA A 99 9.39 -0.69 -16.32
C ALA A 99 9.37 -0.51 -14.79
N LEU A 100 8.91 0.64 -14.29
CA LEU A 100 8.73 0.88 -12.86
C LEU A 100 7.68 -0.06 -12.25
N LEU A 101 6.56 -0.24 -12.93
CA LEU A 101 5.51 -1.16 -12.50
C LEU A 101 6.02 -2.61 -12.44
N GLU A 102 6.82 -3.04 -13.41
CA GLU A 102 7.45 -4.36 -13.41
C GLU A 102 8.41 -4.58 -12.23
N ARG A 103 9.06 -3.54 -11.75
CA ARG A 103 9.96 -3.59 -10.59
C ARG A 103 9.21 -3.74 -9.26
N MET A 104 7.91 -3.56 -9.25
CA MET A 104 7.09 -3.67 -8.02
C MET A 104 6.79 -5.11 -7.64
N TRP A 105 7.07 -6.08 -8.51
CA TRP A 105 6.94 -7.50 -8.17
C TRP A 105 7.86 -7.89 -7.01
N GLN A 106 7.31 -8.58 -6.04
CA GLN A 106 8.01 -9.07 -4.87
C GLN A 106 7.49 -10.45 -4.45
N PRO A 107 8.23 -11.22 -3.66
CA PRO A 107 7.72 -12.47 -3.13
C PRO A 107 6.47 -12.25 -2.29
N ALA A 108 5.40 -12.99 -2.58
CA ALA A 108 4.16 -12.91 -1.82
C ALA A 108 4.38 -13.24 -0.34
N ALA A 109 5.31 -14.16 -0.03
CA ALA A 109 5.65 -14.52 1.35
C ALA A 109 6.22 -13.35 2.16
N GLU A 110 7.00 -12.45 1.54
CA GLU A 110 7.54 -11.27 2.21
C GLU A 110 6.44 -10.24 2.51
N LEU A 111 5.53 -10.03 1.58
CA LEU A 111 4.39 -9.16 1.83
C LEU A 111 3.45 -9.75 2.87
N GLU A 112 3.20 -11.06 2.83
CA GLU A 112 2.39 -11.75 3.83
C GLU A 112 2.97 -11.57 5.23
N GLU A 113 4.28 -11.70 5.41
CA GLU A 113 4.94 -11.50 6.70
C GLU A 113 4.71 -10.08 7.24
N ALA A 114 4.88 -9.07 6.38
CA ALA A 114 4.63 -7.67 6.75
C ALA A 114 3.15 -7.42 7.09
N VAL A 115 2.24 -7.97 6.30
CA VAL A 115 0.79 -7.87 6.53
C VAL A 115 0.38 -8.57 7.83
N ASN A 116 0.94 -9.74 8.11
CA ASN A 116 0.69 -10.46 9.36
C ASN A 116 1.16 -9.64 10.57
N GLY A 117 2.33 -9.01 10.49
CA GLY A 117 2.85 -8.14 11.55
C GLY A 117 1.98 -6.92 11.79
N LEU A 118 1.52 -6.26 10.73
CA LEU A 118 0.59 -5.13 10.84
C LEU A 118 -0.75 -5.56 11.44
N ALA A 119 -1.32 -6.65 10.97
CA ALA A 119 -2.58 -7.19 11.51
C ALA A 119 -2.45 -7.53 12.99
N ALA A 120 -1.40 -8.20 13.41
CA ALA A 120 -1.16 -8.54 14.80
C ALA A 120 -1.04 -7.29 15.70
N CYS A 121 -0.37 -6.25 15.23
CA CYS A 121 -0.30 -4.97 15.93
C CYS A 121 -1.70 -4.36 16.09
N LEU A 122 -2.47 -4.27 15.03
CA LEU A 122 -3.81 -3.69 15.08
C LEU A 122 -4.78 -4.48 15.94
N GLU A 123 -4.62 -5.80 16.03
CA GLU A 123 -5.47 -6.68 16.84
C GLU A 123 -5.12 -6.65 18.34
N ARG A 124 -3.84 -6.50 18.69
CA ARG A 124 -3.34 -6.74 20.06
C ARG A 124 -2.76 -5.52 20.75
N ASP A 125 -2.42 -4.49 20.01
CA ASP A 125 -1.73 -3.30 20.50
C ASP A 125 -2.68 -2.10 20.46
N GLU A 126 -3.11 -1.64 21.65
CA GLU A 126 -4.03 -0.51 21.80
C GLU A 126 -3.45 0.78 21.18
N LEU A 127 -2.16 1.03 21.35
CA LEU A 127 -1.51 2.20 20.77
C LEU A 127 -1.51 2.14 19.25
N GLY A 128 -1.16 1.00 18.68
CA GLY A 128 -1.18 0.79 17.23
C GLY A 128 -2.57 1.03 16.64
N ARG A 129 -3.60 0.50 17.27
CA ARG A 129 -5.00 0.69 16.88
C ARG A 129 -5.43 2.15 16.97
N ALA A 130 -5.10 2.81 18.09
CA ALA A 130 -5.41 4.22 18.28
C ALA A 130 -4.73 5.12 17.23
N LEU A 131 -3.49 4.83 16.87
CA LEU A 131 -2.77 5.55 15.81
C LEU A 131 -3.43 5.38 14.43
N ALA A 132 -3.89 4.18 14.10
CA ALA A 132 -4.62 3.93 12.87
C ALA A 132 -5.95 4.73 12.82
N GLU A 133 -6.71 4.73 13.90
CA GLU A 133 -7.97 5.48 14.01
C GLU A 133 -7.74 6.99 13.89
N ARG A 134 -6.74 7.53 14.58
CA ARG A 134 -6.36 8.96 14.50
C ARG A 134 -5.87 9.35 13.11
N GLY A 135 -5.27 8.41 12.39
CA GLY A 135 -4.80 8.62 11.02
C GLY A 135 -5.91 8.60 9.98
N ALA A 136 -7.17 8.60 10.40
CA ALA A 136 -8.34 8.47 9.53
C ALA A 136 -8.35 7.18 8.68
N ALA A 137 -7.81 6.10 9.24
CA ALA A 137 -7.79 4.79 8.62
C ALA A 137 -8.58 3.74 9.46
N PRO A 138 -9.87 4.00 9.78
CA PRO A 138 -10.64 3.12 10.66
C PRO A 138 -10.91 1.74 10.05
N GLY A 139 -10.89 1.62 8.74
CA GLY A 139 -11.04 0.35 8.01
C GLY A 139 -9.75 -0.45 7.87
N LEU A 140 -8.62 0.03 8.37
CA LEU A 140 -7.31 -0.57 8.13
C LEU A 140 -7.23 -2.04 8.58
N LEU A 141 -7.72 -2.35 9.76
CA LEU A 141 -7.70 -3.74 10.27
C LEU A 141 -8.50 -4.69 9.38
N ALA A 142 -9.71 -4.30 8.96
CA ALA A 142 -10.54 -5.14 8.09
C ALA A 142 -9.89 -5.37 6.72
N GLU A 143 -9.28 -4.33 6.15
CA GLU A 143 -8.59 -4.43 4.86
C GLU A 143 -7.34 -5.30 4.96
N VAL A 144 -6.53 -5.10 6.00
CA VAL A 144 -5.31 -5.88 6.25
C VAL A 144 -5.64 -7.34 6.55
N ALA A 145 -6.69 -7.60 7.32
CA ALA A 145 -7.15 -8.96 7.59
C ALA A 145 -7.61 -9.68 6.31
N ALA A 146 -8.33 -8.99 5.43
CA ALA A 146 -8.73 -9.53 4.14
C ALA A 146 -7.53 -9.80 3.24
N LEU A 147 -6.56 -8.89 3.18
CA LEU A 147 -5.34 -9.07 2.41
C LEU A 147 -4.52 -10.27 2.93
N ARG A 148 -4.42 -10.43 4.24
CA ARG A 148 -3.76 -11.58 4.88
C ARG A 148 -4.35 -12.91 4.39
N GLU A 149 -5.67 -13.02 4.35
CA GLU A 149 -6.34 -14.23 3.85
C GLU A 149 -6.07 -14.47 2.37
N LEU A 150 -6.09 -13.42 1.55
CA LEU A 150 -5.83 -13.51 0.12
C LEU A 150 -4.38 -13.90 -0.20
N LEU A 151 -3.42 -13.52 0.62
CA LEU A 151 -2.00 -13.80 0.41
C LEU A 151 -1.57 -15.19 0.88
N ARG A 152 -2.35 -15.87 1.69
CA ARG A 152 -1.98 -17.15 2.31
C ARG A 152 -1.59 -18.20 1.28
N GLU A 153 -2.44 -18.46 0.30
CA GLU A 153 -2.19 -19.46 -0.74
C GLU A 153 -1.06 -19.02 -1.70
N PRO A 154 -1.07 -17.81 -2.27
CA PRO A 154 0.03 -17.35 -3.12
C PRO A 154 1.40 -17.40 -2.43
N ALA A 155 1.48 -17.00 -1.17
CA ALA A 155 2.71 -17.08 -0.39
C ALA A 155 3.19 -18.52 -0.21
N ALA A 156 2.28 -19.44 0.11
CA ALA A 156 2.61 -20.86 0.28
C ALA A 156 3.10 -21.51 -1.03
N ARG A 157 2.66 -21.01 -2.17
CA ARG A 157 3.07 -21.52 -3.50
C ARG A 157 4.32 -20.85 -4.08
N GLY A 158 4.90 -19.89 -3.36
CA GLY A 158 6.07 -19.16 -3.84
C GLY A 158 5.75 -18.17 -4.98
N ALA A 159 4.50 -17.71 -5.08
CA ALA A 159 4.09 -16.71 -6.05
C ALA A 159 4.71 -15.33 -5.76
N ARG A 160 4.71 -14.47 -6.77
CA ARG A 160 5.05 -13.05 -6.61
C ARG A 160 3.77 -12.22 -6.55
N VAL A 161 3.84 -11.09 -5.89
CA VAL A 161 2.73 -10.14 -5.73
C VAL A 161 3.15 -8.75 -6.17
N ARG A 162 2.20 -7.99 -6.70
CA ARG A 162 2.40 -6.60 -7.07
C ARG A 162 1.22 -5.76 -6.57
N LEU A 163 1.56 -4.65 -5.91
CA LEU A 163 0.59 -3.67 -5.43
C LEU A 163 0.59 -2.43 -6.33
N SER A 164 -0.58 -1.99 -6.72
CA SER A 164 -0.78 -0.73 -7.42
C SER A 164 -2.12 -0.11 -7.05
N TYR A 165 -2.25 1.20 -7.20
CA TYR A 165 -3.51 1.87 -7.01
C TYR A 165 -3.65 3.06 -7.96
N GLU A 166 -4.88 3.36 -8.30
CA GLU A 166 -5.26 4.54 -9.08
C GLU A 166 -6.00 5.53 -8.16
N LEU A 167 -5.72 6.81 -8.37
CA LEU A 167 -6.42 7.92 -7.71
C LEU A 167 -7.53 8.44 -8.61
#